data_db380335497a78db195b94d98071ecf0
#
_entry.id   db380335497a78db195b94d98071ecf0
#
_cell.length_a   1.000
_cell.length_b   1.000
_cell.length_c   1.000
_cell.angle_alpha   90.00
_cell.angle_beta   90.00
_cell.angle_gamma   90.00
#
_symmetry.space_group_name_H-M   'P 1'
#
loop_
_entity.id
_entity.type
_entity.pdbx_description
1 polymer ?
#
loop_
_entity_poly.entity_id
_entity_poly.type
_entity_poly.pdbx_seq_one_letter_code
_entity_poly.pdbx_strand_id
1 'polypeptide(L)'
;MTPGTANPSDVEQAIELGLEVVKFFPAEAAGGLNMIKSMAAPYTNMKFMPTGGINAKNINSYLAFPKILACGGSWMVKGDLVEAGEFDKITELTREAVMTMLGFELKHIGINCENEEEAEKTAGTFASLFGFEKKSGNSSVFAGSAVEAMKSPYLGAKGHIAVGTNSVDRAVNYLESQGVEFNMDSAKYKDGKLTAIYLKEEVAGFAVHLVQK
;
A
#
# COMPACT_ATOMS: atom_id res chain seq x y z
N MET A 1 1.32 25.80 3.37
CA MET A 1 2.37 26.11 2.37
C MET A 1 3.47 25.07 2.53
N THR A 2 4.09 24.59 1.43
CA THR A 2 5.13 23.54 1.45
C THR A 2 6.34 24.10 0.70
N PRO A 3 7.28 24.78 1.39
CA PRO A 3 8.44 25.43 0.76
C PRO A 3 9.40 24.38 0.19
N GLY A 4 10.10 24.76 -0.89
CA GLY A 4 11.18 23.97 -1.46
C GLY A 4 12.41 24.05 -0.57
N THR A 5 13.02 22.91 -0.27
CA THR A 5 14.22 22.78 0.53
C THR A 5 15.19 21.83 -0.18
N ALA A 6 16.49 22.08 -0.05
CA ALA A 6 17.53 21.21 -0.61
C ALA A 6 18.66 20.90 0.39
N ASN A 7 18.69 21.57 1.53
CA ASN A 7 19.73 21.47 2.53
C ASN A 7 19.18 21.68 3.96
N PRO A 8 19.98 21.43 5.02
CA PRO A 8 19.57 21.61 6.40
C PRO A 8 19.10 23.01 6.76
N SER A 9 19.76 24.06 6.28
CA SER A 9 19.38 25.45 6.62
C SER A 9 17.99 25.82 6.13
N ASP A 10 17.59 25.32 4.94
CA ASP A 10 16.22 25.51 4.42
C ASP A 10 15.20 24.82 5.34
N VAL A 11 15.54 23.62 5.87
CA VAL A 11 14.66 22.86 6.78
C VAL A 11 14.54 23.60 8.12
N GLU A 12 15.64 24.12 8.66
CA GLU A 12 15.64 24.90 9.91
C GLU A 12 14.78 26.16 9.78
N GLN A 13 14.90 26.87 8.66
CA GLN A 13 14.05 28.03 8.38
C GLN A 13 12.56 27.65 8.32
N ALA A 14 12.23 26.49 7.73
CA ALA A 14 10.87 26.00 7.71
C ALA A 14 10.35 25.66 9.12
N ILE A 15 11.19 25.10 9.98
CA ILE A 15 10.87 24.81 11.38
C ILE A 15 10.63 26.10 12.17
N GLU A 16 11.46 27.14 11.98
CA GLU A 16 11.29 28.46 12.61
C GLU A 16 9.94 29.10 12.24
N LEU A 17 9.45 28.81 11.02
CA LEU A 17 8.14 29.24 10.54
C LEU A 17 6.97 28.34 11.00
N GLY A 18 7.23 27.34 11.85
CA GLY A 18 6.24 26.41 12.37
C GLY A 18 5.73 25.38 11.36
N LEU A 19 6.51 25.10 10.32
CA LEU A 19 6.11 24.13 9.29
C LEU A 19 6.59 22.71 9.65
N GLU A 20 5.73 21.74 9.41
CA GLU A 20 6.01 20.32 9.66
C GLU A 20 6.27 19.51 8.37
N VAL A 21 6.00 20.11 7.20
CA VAL A 21 6.16 19.48 5.90
C VAL A 21 6.93 20.40 4.96
N VAL A 22 7.96 19.87 4.34
CA VAL A 22 8.75 20.58 3.31
C VAL A 22 8.80 19.79 2.00
N LYS A 23 8.88 20.51 0.90
CA LYS A 23 9.16 19.94 -0.41
C LYS A 23 10.67 19.78 -0.56
N PHE A 24 11.15 18.57 -0.84
CA PHE A 24 12.56 18.36 -1.19
C PHE A 24 12.73 18.43 -2.71
N PHE A 25 13.46 19.41 -3.21
CA PHE A 25 13.59 19.69 -4.65
C PHE A 25 14.97 20.29 -5.00
N PRO A 26 15.58 19.86 -6.12
CA PRO A 26 15.19 18.75 -7.01
C PRO A 26 15.62 17.38 -6.44
N ALA A 27 14.65 16.49 -6.16
CA ALA A 27 14.91 15.33 -5.29
C ALA A 27 16.03 14.42 -5.78
N GLU A 28 15.93 13.84 -6.98
CA GLU A 28 16.96 12.92 -7.49
C GLU A 28 18.32 13.60 -7.70
N ALA A 29 18.32 14.81 -8.25
CA ALA A 29 19.56 15.56 -8.50
C ALA A 29 20.25 16.01 -7.20
N ALA A 30 19.51 16.18 -6.11
CA ALA A 30 20.04 16.61 -4.80
C ALA A 30 20.40 15.43 -3.89
N GLY A 31 20.54 14.20 -4.42
CA GLY A 31 20.95 13.02 -3.65
C GLY A 31 19.83 12.07 -3.27
N GLY A 32 18.61 12.33 -3.73
CA GLY A 32 17.49 11.41 -3.66
C GLY A 32 17.07 11.01 -2.24
N LEU A 33 16.59 9.79 -2.11
CA LEU A 33 16.12 9.24 -0.84
C LEU A 33 17.24 9.18 0.22
N ASN A 34 18.50 8.98 -0.17
CA ASN A 34 19.62 8.92 0.78
C ASN A 34 19.84 10.29 1.45
N MET A 35 19.77 11.38 0.69
CA MET A 35 19.87 12.73 1.24
C MET A 35 18.71 13.03 2.19
N ILE A 36 17.48 12.67 1.80
CA ILE A 36 16.30 12.85 2.67
C ILE A 36 16.47 12.07 3.98
N LYS A 37 16.95 10.82 3.94
CA LYS A 37 17.19 10.01 5.15
C LYS A 37 18.20 10.68 6.08
N SER A 38 19.28 11.22 5.50
CA SER A 38 20.32 11.91 6.26
C SER A 38 19.79 13.18 6.92
N MET A 39 18.99 13.98 6.20
CA MET A 39 18.35 15.18 6.74
C MET A 39 17.26 14.84 7.78
N ALA A 40 16.47 13.80 7.55
CA ALA A 40 15.41 13.41 8.46
C ALA A 40 15.91 12.91 9.84
N ALA A 41 17.17 12.51 9.94
CA ALA A 41 17.73 12.00 11.19
C ALA A 41 17.72 13.06 12.32
N PRO A 42 18.25 14.28 12.15
CA PRO A 42 18.14 15.34 13.15
C PRO A 42 16.76 15.98 13.25
N TYR A 43 15.98 16.01 12.15
CA TYR A 43 14.67 16.69 12.09
C TYR A 43 13.51 15.70 12.27
N THR A 44 13.40 15.15 13.48
CA THR A 44 12.52 14.02 13.78
C THR A 44 11.03 14.27 13.55
N ASN A 45 10.56 15.53 13.62
CA ASN A 45 9.16 15.91 13.40
C ASN A 45 8.85 16.33 11.94
N MET A 46 9.92 16.56 11.14
CA MET A 46 9.73 16.99 9.76
C MET A 46 9.32 15.83 8.84
N LYS A 47 8.38 16.10 7.95
CA LYS A 47 8.01 15.25 6.82
C LYS A 47 8.42 15.89 5.50
N PHE A 48 8.66 15.05 4.51
CA PHE A 48 9.17 15.48 3.20
C PHE A 48 8.22 15.12 2.08
N MET A 49 8.17 15.98 1.07
CA MET A 49 7.50 15.74 -0.20
C MET A 49 8.54 15.87 -1.34
N PRO A 50 9.24 14.77 -1.69
CA PRO A 50 10.22 14.80 -2.77
C PRO A 50 9.52 15.10 -4.11
N THR A 51 10.19 15.96 -4.90
CA THR A 51 9.75 16.36 -6.23
C THR A 51 10.98 16.56 -7.12
N GLY A 52 10.87 16.16 -8.39
CA GLY A 52 11.99 16.22 -9.36
C GLY A 52 12.70 14.88 -9.50
N GLY A 53 12.51 14.24 -10.65
CA GLY A 53 13.03 12.92 -10.97
C GLY A 53 12.19 11.75 -10.43
N ILE A 54 11.08 12.02 -9.72
CA ILE A 54 10.16 10.97 -9.28
C ILE A 54 9.38 10.42 -10.48
N ASN A 55 9.22 9.11 -10.52
CA ASN A 55 8.52 8.38 -11.58
C ASN A 55 8.00 7.02 -11.07
N ALA A 56 7.30 6.25 -11.92
CA ALA A 56 6.73 4.96 -11.55
C ALA A 56 7.75 3.92 -11.03
N LYS A 57 9.03 4.02 -11.41
CA LYS A 57 10.07 3.06 -10.99
C LYS A 57 10.59 3.33 -9.58
N ASN A 58 10.58 4.57 -9.12
CA ASN A 58 11.18 4.96 -7.83
C ASN A 58 10.16 5.43 -6.78
N ILE A 59 8.91 5.74 -7.15
CA ILE A 59 7.89 6.27 -6.23
C ILE A 59 7.71 5.41 -4.96
N ASN A 60 7.68 4.10 -5.10
CA ASN A 60 7.45 3.19 -3.97
C ASN A 60 8.64 3.14 -3.00
N SER A 61 9.87 3.27 -3.47
CA SER A 61 11.04 3.34 -2.60
C SER A 61 11.04 4.61 -1.75
N TYR A 62 10.55 5.74 -2.29
CA TYR A 62 10.33 6.96 -1.52
C TYR A 62 9.20 6.78 -0.51
N LEU A 63 8.01 6.35 -0.97
CA LEU A 63 6.82 6.22 -0.12
C LEU A 63 6.93 5.16 0.98
N ALA A 64 7.87 4.22 0.87
CA ALA A 64 8.20 3.26 1.93
C ALA A 64 8.94 3.92 3.12
N PHE A 65 9.55 5.10 2.94
CA PHE A 65 10.21 5.78 4.04
C PHE A 65 9.19 6.59 4.87
N PRO A 66 9.06 6.34 6.19
CA PRO A 66 7.97 6.90 7.01
C PRO A 66 7.92 8.43 7.08
N LYS A 67 9.02 9.12 6.75
CA LYS A 67 9.08 10.58 6.71
C LYS A 67 8.63 11.18 5.38
N ILE A 68 8.30 10.36 4.38
CA ILE A 68 7.72 10.82 3.13
C ILE A 68 6.20 10.85 3.25
N LEU A 69 5.62 12.04 3.17
CA LEU A 69 4.17 12.24 3.21
C LEU A 69 3.53 11.93 1.85
N ALA A 70 4.12 12.48 0.80
CA ALA A 70 3.66 12.37 -0.59
C ALA A 70 4.84 12.54 -1.54
N CYS A 71 4.66 12.19 -2.80
CA CYS A 71 5.63 12.43 -3.88
C CYS A 71 5.01 13.33 -4.95
N GLY A 72 5.79 14.29 -5.46
CA GLY A 72 5.42 15.11 -6.61
C GLY A 72 6.17 14.66 -7.86
N GLY A 73 5.46 14.55 -8.97
CA GLY A 73 6.07 14.18 -10.25
C GLY A 73 5.28 14.71 -11.43
N SER A 74 5.97 14.98 -12.53
CA SER A 74 5.37 15.51 -13.77
C SER A 74 5.35 14.49 -14.92
N TRP A 75 5.81 13.24 -14.68
CA TRP A 75 5.90 12.23 -15.74
C TRP A 75 4.54 11.82 -16.33
N MET A 76 3.46 11.94 -15.55
CA MET A 76 2.10 11.64 -15.96
C MET A 76 1.38 12.83 -16.63
N VAL A 77 1.88 14.05 -16.43
CA VAL A 77 1.32 15.29 -17.00
C VAL A 77 2.45 16.08 -17.67
N LYS A 78 2.97 15.55 -18.76
CA LYS A 78 4.02 16.21 -19.55
C LYS A 78 3.43 17.35 -20.37
N GLY A 79 4.21 18.42 -20.56
CA GLY A 79 3.77 19.60 -21.31
C GLY A 79 3.37 19.28 -22.74
N ASP A 80 4.11 18.40 -23.41
CA ASP A 80 3.80 17.95 -24.77
C ASP A 80 2.43 17.26 -24.89
N LEU A 81 2.06 16.45 -23.88
CA LEU A 81 0.72 15.82 -23.84
C LEU A 81 -0.39 16.85 -23.61
N VAL A 82 -0.13 17.86 -22.77
CA VAL A 82 -1.09 18.93 -22.52
C VAL A 82 -1.29 19.79 -23.78
N GLU A 83 -0.21 20.18 -24.43
CA GLU A 83 -0.23 20.97 -25.67
C GLU A 83 -0.92 20.22 -26.82
N ALA A 84 -0.73 18.89 -26.90
CA ALA A 84 -1.39 18.04 -27.89
C ALA A 84 -2.85 17.72 -27.55
N GLY A 85 -3.35 18.06 -26.35
CA GLY A 85 -4.71 17.73 -25.92
C GLY A 85 -4.92 16.25 -25.58
N GLU A 86 -3.84 15.49 -25.32
CA GLU A 86 -3.83 14.04 -25.04
C GLU A 86 -4.28 13.72 -23.59
N PHE A 87 -5.46 14.21 -23.21
CA PHE A 87 -5.96 14.09 -21.83
C PHE A 87 -6.29 12.65 -21.43
N ASP A 88 -6.71 11.80 -22.37
CA ASP A 88 -6.93 10.37 -22.12
C ASP A 88 -5.62 9.69 -21.73
N LYS A 89 -4.53 10.03 -22.38
CA LYS A 89 -3.19 9.52 -22.07
C LYS A 89 -2.70 9.99 -20.70
N ILE A 90 -2.96 11.25 -20.35
CA ILE A 90 -2.67 11.80 -19.02
C ILE A 90 -3.46 11.03 -17.95
N THR A 91 -4.74 10.74 -18.20
CA THR A 91 -5.59 9.96 -17.30
C THR A 91 -5.05 8.54 -17.10
N GLU A 92 -4.65 7.86 -18.18
CA GLU A 92 -4.03 6.54 -18.14
C GLU A 92 -2.75 6.52 -17.32
N LEU A 93 -1.81 7.43 -17.59
CA LEU A 93 -0.54 7.56 -16.87
C LEU A 93 -0.75 7.88 -15.37
N THR A 94 -1.75 8.70 -15.06
CA THR A 94 -2.10 9.02 -13.68
C THR A 94 -2.67 7.79 -12.96
N ARG A 95 -3.54 7.04 -13.62
CA ARG A 95 -4.05 5.77 -13.09
C ARG A 95 -2.93 4.77 -12.86
N GLU A 96 -2.01 4.61 -13.81
CA GLU A 96 -0.82 3.76 -13.66
C GLU A 96 0.01 4.18 -12.44
N ALA A 97 0.25 5.48 -12.25
CA ALA A 97 0.98 5.99 -11.10
C ALA A 97 0.29 5.65 -9.77
N VAL A 98 -1.03 5.79 -9.69
CA VAL A 98 -1.82 5.43 -8.50
C VAL A 98 -1.78 3.92 -8.27
N MET A 99 -2.01 3.10 -9.28
CA MET A 99 -1.95 1.64 -9.15
C MET A 99 -0.56 1.16 -8.74
N THR A 100 0.51 1.76 -9.28
CA THR A 100 1.89 1.50 -8.85
C THR A 100 2.11 1.86 -7.38
N MET A 101 1.63 3.01 -6.94
CA MET A 101 1.71 3.44 -5.54
C MET A 101 0.99 2.47 -4.60
N LEU A 102 -0.21 2.04 -4.96
CA LEU A 102 -1.03 1.12 -4.16
C LEU A 102 -0.49 -0.31 -4.22
N GLY A 103 0.01 -0.73 -5.39
CA GLY A 103 0.65 -2.02 -5.60
C GLY A 103 -0.24 -3.20 -5.27
N PHE A 104 -1.51 -3.17 -5.69
CA PHE A 104 -2.43 -4.27 -5.44
C PHE A 104 -1.94 -5.59 -6.04
N GLU A 105 -2.04 -6.66 -5.25
CA GLU A 105 -1.74 -8.03 -5.70
C GLU A 105 -2.57 -9.04 -4.92
N LEU A 106 -2.92 -10.15 -5.55
CA LEU A 106 -3.53 -11.27 -4.84
C LEU A 106 -2.51 -11.88 -3.87
N LYS A 107 -2.87 -11.95 -2.58
CA LYS A 107 -2.02 -12.56 -1.55
C LYS A 107 -2.39 -14.01 -1.29
N HIS A 108 -3.65 -14.26 -0.94
CA HIS A 108 -4.16 -15.60 -0.72
C HIS A 108 -5.67 -15.66 -0.90
N ILE A 109 -6.15 -16.88 -1.03
CA ILE A 109 -7.57 -17.23 -0.98
C ILE A 109 -7.77 -18.05 0.28
N GLY A 110 -8.67 -17.59 1.15
CA GLY A 110 -9.11 -18.30 2.33
C GLY A 110 -10.34 -19.15 2.03
N ILE A 111 -10.28 -20.41 2.38
CA ILE A 111 -11.37 -21.38 2.23
C ILE A 111 -11.95 -21.65 3.61
N ASN A 112 -13.23 -21.39 3.81
CA ASN A 112 -13.91 -21.73 5.05
C ASN A 112 -14.10 -23.25 5.14
N CYS A 113 -13.50 -23.87 6.16
CA CYS A 113 -13.74 -25.25 6.52
C CYS A 113 -14.62 -25.31 7.77
N GLU A 114 -15.31 -26.40 7.98
CA GLU A 114 -16.20 -26.59 9.13
C GLU A 114 -15.43 -26.72 10.46
N ASN A 115 -14.21 -27.29 10.38
CA ASN A 115 -13.38 -27.56 11.55
C ASN A 115 -11.89 -27.72 11.18
N GLU A 116 -11.06 -27.92 12.18
CA GLU A 116 -9.60 -28.07 12.03
C GLU A 116 -9.23 -29.31 11.19
N GLU A 117 -9.95 -30.42 11.35
CA GLU A 117 -9.66 -31.65 10.60
C GLU A 117 -9.85 -31.44 9.08
N GLU A 118 -10.93 -30.76 8.70
CA GLU A 118 -11.18 -30.42 7.30
C GLU A 118 -10.14 -29.42 6.77
N ALA A 119 -9.75 -28.43 7.58
CA ALA A 119 -8.72 -27.47 7.19
C ALA A 119 -7.35 -28.15 6.96
N GLU A 120 -6.97 -29.06 7.87
CA GLU A 120 -5.74 -29.86 7.75
C GLU A 120 -5.76 -30.75 6.50
N LYS A 121 -6.91 -31.40 6.22
CA LYS A 121 -7.13 -32.22 5.02
C LYS A 121 -7.04 -31.36 3.75
N THR A 122 -7.72 -30.21 3.74
CA THR A 122 -7.74 -29.30 2.60
C THR A 122 -6.34 -28.82 2.27
N ALA A 123 -5.62 -28.25 3.23
CA ALA A 123 -4.23 -27.83 3.04
C ALA A 123 -3.30 -29.01 2.68
N GLY A 124 -3.52 -30.17 3.29
CA GLY A 124 -2.79 -31.39 2.98
C GLY A 124 -2.98 -31.86 1.54
N THR A 125 -4.16 -31.67 0.96
CA THR A 125 -4.42 -31.98 -0.46
C THR A 125 -3.58 -31.10 -1.38
N PHE A 126 -3.55 -29.80 -1.16
CA PHE A 126 -2.69 -28.89 -1.92
C PHE A 126 -1.19 -29.20 -1.74
N ALA A 127 -0.78 -29.53 -0.51
CA ALA A 127 0.61 -29.91 -0.24
C ALA A 127 1.00 -31.18 -1.01
N SER A 128 0.16 -32.21 -0.99
CA SER A 128 0.47 -33.50 -1.61
C SER A 128 0.44 -33.46 -3.14
N LEU A 129 -0.54 -32.72 -3.73
CA LEU A 129 -0.70 -32.68 -5.19
C LEU A 129 0.26 -31.70 -5.88
N PHE A 130 0.57 -30.58 -5.23
CA PHE A 130 1.31 -29.49 -5.85
C PHE A 130 2.67 -29.22 -5.17
N GLY A 131 3.02 -29.98 -4.14
CA GLY A 131 4.28 -29.80 -3.42
C GLY A 131 4.34 -28.52 -2.58
N PHE A 132 3.19 -27.95 -2.20
CA PHE A 132 3.17 -26.74 -1.37
C PHE A 132 3.57 -27.06 0.07
N GLU A 133 4.37 -26.20 0.66
CA GLU A 133 4.71 -26.31 2.08
C GLU A 133 3.45 -26.09 2.94
N LYS A 134 3.14 -27.05 3.81
CA LYS A 134 2.02 -26.92 4.76
C LYS A 134 2.48 -26.30 6.07
N LYS A 135 1.78 -25.24 6.49
CA LYS A 135 2.07 -24.52 7.74
C LYS A 135 0.79 -24.33 8.54
N SER A 136 0.69 -25.02 9.67
CA SER A 136 -0.45 -24.85 10.58
C SER A 136 -0.24 -23.66 11.51
N GLY A 137 -1.27 -22.80 11.58
CA GLY A 137 -1.38 -21.68 12.49
C GLY A 137 -2.51 -21.91 13.51
N ASN A 138 -2.82 -20.88 14.31
CA ASN A 138 -3.86 -20.98 15.34
C ASN A 138 -5.27 -21.08 14.74
N SER A 139 -5.60 -20.25 13.75
CA SER A 139 -6.94 -20.14 13.15
C SER A 139 -7.05 -20.75 11.76
N SER A 140 -5.94 -21.13 11.14
CA SER A 140 -5.90 -21.61 9.76
C SER A 140 -4.69 -22.49 9.49
N VAL A 141 -4.73 -23.19 8.36
CA VAL A 141 -3.62 -23.98 7.82
C VAL A 141 -3.31 -23.47 6.44
N PHE A 142 -2.09 -23.04 6.21
CA PHE A 142 -1.63 -22.61 4.89
C PHE A 142 -1.07 -23.78 4.07
N ALA A 143 -1.36 -23.78 2.77
CA ALA A 143 -0.63 -24.53 1.77
C ALA A 143 0.08 -23.53 0.83
N GLY A 144 1.40 -23.45 0.93
CA GLY A 144 2.19 -22.37 0.35
C GLY A 144 1.84 -21.03 0.98
N SER A 145 1.88 -19.97 0.17
CA SER A 145 1.50 -18.61 0.60
C SER A 145 0.12 -18.18 0.08
N ALA A 146 -0.51 -18.98 -0.78
CA ALA A 146 -1.67 -18.56 -1.57
C ALA A 146 -2.99 -19.24 -1.17
N VAL A 147 -2.95 -20.36 -0.45
CA VAL A 147 -4.15 -21.06 -0.01
C VAL A 147 -4.16 -21.13 1.51
N GLU A 148 -5.21 -20.57 2.11
CA GLU A 148 -5.44 -20.57 3.55
C GLU A 148 -6.73 -21.36 3.86
N ALA A 149 -6.62 -22.51 4.50
CA ALA A 149 -7.77 -23.28 4.99
C ALA A 149 -8.10 -22.85 6.42
N MET A 150 -9.25 -22.21 6.60
CA MET A 150 -9.72 -21.73 7.90
C MET A 150 -10.19 -22.90 8.77
N LYS A 151 -9.77 -22.98 10.05
CA LYS A 151 -10.17 -24.03 10.99
C LYS A 151 -11.60 -23.90 11.51
N SER A 152 -12.25 -22.80 11.17
CA SER A 152 -13.68 -22.54 11.39
C SER A 152 -14.16 -21.51 10.39
N PRO A 153 -15.47 -21.51 10.03
CA PRO A 153 -16.04 -20.50 9.16
C PRO A 153 -15.80 -19.08 9.68
N TYR A 154 -15.42 -18.19 8.77
CA TYR A 154 -15.25 -16.75 9.04
C TYR A 154 -16.02 -15.94 7.97
N LEU A 155 -15.69 -14.67 7.80
CA LEU A 155 -16.35 -13.80 6.84
C LEU A 155 -16.33 -14.39 5.42
N GLY A 156 -17.42 -14.13 4.69
CA GLY A 156 -17.65 -14.64 3.34
C GLY A 156 -18.29 -16.04 3.31
N ALA A 157 -19.38 -16.21 2.59
CA ALA A 157 -20.08 -17.50 2.49
C ALA A 157 -19.18 -18.63 1.93
N LYS A 158 -18.22 -18.26 1.06
CA LYS A 158 -17.25 -19.18 0.46
C LYS A 158 -15.84 -19.08 1.04
N GLY A 159 -15.61 -18.09 1.91
CA GLY A 159 -14.30 -17.74 2.43
C GLY A 159 -13.89 -16.32 2.05
N HIS A 160 -12.59 -16.05 1.93
CA HIS A 160 -12.12 -14.70 1.69
C HIS A 160 -11.02 -14.62 0.61
N ILE A 161 -10.86 -13.41 0.06
CA ILE A 161 -9.79 -13.08 -0.87
C ILE A 161 -8.96 -11.94 -0.26
N ALA A 162 -7.69 -12.20 -0.05
CA ALA A 162 -6.75 -11.21 0.46
C ALA A 162 -6.05 -10.47 -0.68
N VAL A 163 -6.17 -9.15 -0.70
CA VAL A 163 -5.48 -8.27 -1.63
C VAL A 163 -4.40 -7.51 -0.88
N GLY A 164 -3.14 -7.79 -1.21
CA GLY A 164 -1.99 -7.08 -0.68
C GLY A 164 -1.87 -5.68 -1.25
N THR A 165 -1.45 -4.73 -0.43
CA THR A 165 -1.17 -3.35 -0.84
C THR A 165 0.07 -2.80 -0.15
N ASN A 166 0.73 -1.83 -0.78
CA ASN A 166 1.89 -1.14 -0.21
C ASN A 166 1.54 -0.26 0.99
N SER A 167 0.27 0.14 1.13
CA SER A 167 -0.25 0.89 2.29
C SER A 167 -1.75 0.72 2.36
N VAL A 168 -2.23 0.05 3.42
CA VAL A 168 -3.67 -0.15 3.62
C VAL A 168 -4.38 1.18 3.80
N ASP A 169 -3.80 2.14 4.55
CA ASP A 169 -4.38 3.48 4.73
C ASP A 169 -4.61 4.19 3.39
N ARG A 170 -3.60 4.19 2.49
CA ARG A 170 -3.73 4.81 1.16
C ARG A 170 -4.73 4.08 0.28
N ALA A 171 -4.75 2.74 0.37
CA ALA A 171 -5.69 1.92 -0.39
C ALA A 171 -7.13 2.15 0.05
N VAL A 172 -7.39 2.24 1.34
CA VAL A 172 -8.72 2.59 1.90
C VAL A 172 -9.16 3.94 1.37
N ASN A 173 -8.36 5.00 1.58
CA ASN A 173 -8.70 6.34 1.09
C ASN A 173 -8.99 6.38 -0.42
N TYR A 174 -8.21 5.66 -1.21
CA TYR A 174 -8.43 5.59 -2.66
C TYR A 174 -9.75 4.88 -2.99
N LEU A 175 -10.01 3.73 -2.40
CA LEU A 175 -11.21 2.94 -2.68
C LEU A 175 -12.48 3.62 -2.15
N GLU A 176 -12.42 4.28 -1.00
CA GLU A 176 -13.52 5.12 -0.49
C GLU A 176 -13.86 6.26 -1.46
N SER A 177 -12.85 6.88 -2.08
CA SER A 177 -13.08 7.89 -3.13
C SER A 177 -13.78 7.32 -4.39
N GLN A 178 -13.75 6.02 -4.57
CA GLN A 178 -14.49 5.29 -5.62
C GLN A 178 -15.84 4.72 -5.13
N GLY A 179 -16.27 5.05 -3.90
CA GLY A 179 -17.53 4.62 -3.33
C GLY A 179 -17.51 3.24 -2.65
N VAL A 180 -16.32 2.65 -2.43
CA VAL A 180 -16.20 1.38 -1.70
C VAL A 180 -16.33 1.64 -0.20
N GLU A 181 -17.15 0.84 0.48
CA GLU A 181 -17.32 0.88 1.93
C GLU A 181 -16.53 -0.23 2.62
N PHE A 182 -16.03 0.04 3.83
CA PHE A 182 -15.27 -0.89 4.64
C PHE A 182 -16.00 -1.30 5.91
N ASN A 183 -15.76 -2.53 6.38
CA ASN A 183 -16.20 -3.02 7.67
C ASN A 183 -15.17 -2.60 8.74
N MET A 184 -15.44 -1.48 9.41
CA MET A 184 -14.53 -0.90 10.41
C MET A 184 -14.28 -1.83 11.62
N ASP A 185 -15.22 -2.72 11.96
CA ASP A 185 -15.07 -3.68 13.06
C ASP A 185 -14.01 -4.75 12.73
N SER A 186 -13.69 -4.93 11.46
CA SER A 186 -12.66 -5.85 10.98
C SER A 186 -11.25 -5.24 10.96
N ALA A 187 -11.11 -3.95 11.22
CA ALA A 187 -9.86 -3.23 11.12
C ALA A 187 -8.81 -3.76 12.11
N LYS A 188 -7.63 -4.09 11.60
CA LYS A 188 -6.48 -4.53 12.41
C LYS A 188 -5.37 -3.50 12.32
N TYR A 189 -4.84 -3.13 13.48
CA TYR A 189 -3.76 -2.16 13.61
C TYR A 189 -2.51 -2.80 14.20
N LYS A 190 -1.35 -2.33 13.74
CA LYS A 190 -0.05 -2.63 14.33
C LYS A 190 0.77 -1.34 14.37
N ASP A 191 1.30 -1.00 15.53
CA ASP A 191 2.09 0.23 15.76
C ASP A 191 1.36 1.50 15.25
N GLY A 192 0.04 1.57 15.47
CA GLY A 192 -0.80 2.70 15.07
C GLY A 192 -1.13 2.78 13.57
N LYS A 193 -0.70 1.80 12.75
CA LYS A 193 -0.99 1.72 11.31
C LYS A 193 -2.02 0.65 11.03
N LEU A 194 -2.94 0.94 10.12
CA LEU A 194 -3.90 -0.05 9.62
C LEU A 194 -3.16 -1.11 8.79
N THR A 195 -3.31 -2.38 9.17
CA THR A 195 -2.61 -3.50 8.53
C THR A 195 -3.53 -4.45 7.78
N ALA A 196 -4.81 -4.50 8.15
CA ALA A 196 -5.82 -5.24 7.39
C ALA A 196 -7.21 -4.65 7.64
N ILE A 197 -8.09 -4.75 6.64
CA ILE A 197 -9.49 -4.35 6.75
C ILE A 197 -10.31 -5.03 5.65
N TYR A 198 -11.53 -5.49 5.98
CA TYR A 198 -12.45 -6.07 5.02
C TYR A 198 -13.32 -5.00 4.35
N LEU A 199 -13.65 -5.22 3.07
CA LEU A 199 -14.73 -4.53 2.42
C LEU A 199 -16.05 -4.89 3.14
N LYS A 200 -17.02 -3.98 3.10
CA LYS A 200 -18.34 -4.20 3.72
C LYS A 200 -19.14 -5.23 2.93
N GLU A 201 -19.05 -5.19 1.61
CA GLU A 201 -19.79 -6.08 0.71
C GLU A 201 -18.93 -7.26 0.24
N GLU A 202 -19.56 -8.43 0.13
CA GLU A 202 -18.95 -9.60 -0.46
C GLU A 202 -18.94 -9.54 -1.99
N VAL A 203 -17.93 -10.13 -2.60
CA VAL A 203 -17.85 -10.30 -4.05
C VAL A 203 -18.07 -11.77 -4.38
N ALA A 204 -19.20 -12.11 -5.02
CA ALA A 204 -19.57 -13.47 -5.41
C ALA A 204 -19.56 -14.49 -4.25
N GLY A 205 -19.84 -14.04 -3.04
CA GLY A 205 -19.83 -14.85 -1.81
C GLY A 205 -18.46 -14.97 -1.14
N PHE A 206 -17.47 -14.21 -1.59
CA PHE A 206 -16.18 -14.06 -0.90
C PHE A 206 -16.12 -12.71 -0.18
N ALA A 207 -15.73 -12.74 1.07
CA ALA A 207 -15.29 -11.53 1.74
C ALA A 207 -13.94 -11.10 1.16
N VAL A 208 -13.79 -9.82 0.84
CA VAL A 208 -12.53 -9.28 0.30
C VAL A 208 -11.88 -8.40 1.36
N HIS A 209 -10.59 -8.58 1.59
CA HIS A 209 -9.86 -7.71 2.51
C HIS A 209 -8.54 -7.21 1.94
N LEU A 210 -8.17 -6.01 2.37
CA LEU A 210 -6.84 -5.47 2.16
C LEU A 210 -5.90 -5.98 3.25
N VAL A 211 -4.66 -6.22 2.89
CA VAL A 211 -3.60 -6.58 3.84
C VAL A 211 -2.29 -5.88 3.48
N GLN A 212 -1.57 -5.41 4.51
CA GLN A 212 -0.26 -4.77 4.34
C GLN A 212 0.77 -5.78 3.84
N LYS A 213 1.55 -5.41 2.81
CA LYS A 213 2.70 -6.17 2.33
C LYS A 213 3.86 -6.13 3.29
#